data_efb8f19c8439a64b7788b49d50a62150
#
_entry.id   efb8f19c8439a64b7788b49d50a62150
#
_cell.length_a   1.000
_cell.length_b   1.000
_cell.length_c   1.000
_cell.angle_alpha   90.00
_cell.angle_beta   90.00
_cell.angle_gamma   90.00
#
_symmetry.space_group_name_H-M   'P 1'
#
loop_
_entity.id
_entity.type
_entity.pdbx_description
1 polymer ?
#
loop_
_entity_poly.entity_id
_entity_poly.type
_entity_poly.pdbx_seq_one_letter_code
_entity_poly.pdbx_strand_id
1 'polypeptide(L)'
;MKRQSPFLRAIAAGVIAVAALTAGAARARAQYAVFDADAALQVFHDRVESYAALHRRLAPPPSSMTSTDPLSKLLTRQYLASALRSTRRYSQQGEIFSPEIATLFRWMLADSIGELDGEGFLTALNGGVAVPPGLHPTVNETYTMLPLYRIPPDVRLGLPKLPGELDYRLAGHDLVLWDIYAGIVVDFVPDVVMSPVATN
;
A
#
# COMPACT_ATOMS: atom_id res chain seq x y z
N MET A 1 37.41 -41.26 50.59
CA MET A 1 37.16 -39.93 50.02
C MET A 1 37.61 -39.89 48.55
N LYS A 2 36.71 -40.05 47.58
CA LYS A 2 37.05 -39.96 46.16
C LYS A 2 36.88 -38.52 45.70
N ARG A 3 38.00 -37.87 45.32
CA ARG A 3 37.99 -36.54 44.70
C ARG A 3 37.38 -36.65 43.30
N GLN A 4 36.22 -36.04 43.08
CA GLN A 4 35.65 -35.89 41.74
C GLN A 4 36.47 -34.88 40.95
N SER A 5 36.82 -35.25 39.74
CA SER A 5 37.67 -34.49 38.84
C SER A 5 36.92 -33.23 38.34
N PRO A 6 37.61 -32.07 38.23
CA PRO A 6 36.98 -30.81 37.77
C PRO A 6 36.53 -30.83 36.29
N PHE A 7 36.91 -31.84 35.53
CA PHE A 7 36.58 -31.98 34.11
C PHE A 7 35.07 -32.26 33.82
N LEU A 8 34.36 -32.89 34.76
CA LEU A 8 32.94 -33.21 34.58
C LEU A 8 32.01 -32.00 34.73
N ARG A 9 32.46 -30.93 35.39
CA ARG A 9 31.66 -29.70 35.54
C ARG A 9 31.71 -28.76 34.32
N ALA A 10 32.77 -28.83 33.53
CA ALA A 10 32.89 -28.01 32.31
C ALA A 10 32.04 -28.49 31.16
N ILE A 11 31.77 -29.82 31.06
CA ILE A 11 30.97 -30.40 29.99
C ILE A 11 29.47 -30.12 30.19
N ALA A 12 28.99 -30.07 31.44
CA ALA A 12 27.58 -29.80 31.74
C ALA A 12 27.20 -28.34 31.44
N ALA A 13 28.12 -27.37 31.64
CA ALA A 13 27.87 -25.96 31.33
C ALA A 13 27.83 -25.69 29.80
N GLY A 14 28.64 -26.38 29.02
CA GLY A 14 28.67 -26.22 27.54
C GLY A 14 27.40 -26.74 26.84
N VAL A 15 26.86 -27.85 27.33
CA VAL A 15 25.62 -28.46 26.73
C VAL A 15 24.39 -27.59 26.98
N ILE A 16 24.28 -26.93 28.14
CA ILE A 16 23.16 -26.03 28.46
C ILE A 16 23.20 -24.76 27.61
N ALA A 17 24.38 -24.20 27.34
CA ALA A 17 24.54 -23.01 26.53
C ALA A 17 24.16 -23.26 25.03
N VAL A 18 24.51 -24.43 24.49
CA VAL A 18 24.16 -24.82 23.11
C VAL A 18 22.66 -25.09 22.99
N ALA A 19 22.02 -25.71 23.97
CA ALA A 19 20.57 -25.94 23.96
C ALA A 19 19.75 -24.63 24.05
N ALA A 20 20.27 -23.61 24.79
CA ALA A 20 19.60 -22.30 24.87
C ALA A 20 19.71 -21.50 23.56
N LEU A 21 20.82 -21.61 22.82
CA LEU A 21 21.00 -20.96 21.51
C LEU A 21 20.12 -21.60 20.42
N THR A 22 19.93 -22.92 20.43
CA THR A 22 19.07 -23.59 19.47
C THR A 22 17.58 -23.35 19.73
N ALA A 23 17.15 -23.21 20.98
CA ALA A 23 15.79 -22.86 21.34
C ALA A 23 15.43 -21.41 20.98
N GLY A 24 16.41 -20.48 21.06
CA GLY A 24 16.24 -19.10 20.61
C GLY A 24 16.08 -18.98 19.09
N ALA A 25 16.87 -19.74 18.32
CA ALA A 25 16.77 -19.75 16.86
C ALA A 25 15.47 -20.41 16.36
N ALA A 26 14.93 -21.42 17.04
CA ALA A 26 13.65 -22.03 16.72
C ALA A 26 12.48 -21.10 17.03
N ARG A 27 12.52 -20.33 18.11
CA ARG A 27 11.51 -19.31 18.43
C ARG A 27 11.56 -18.11 17.47
N ALA A 28 12.75 -17.68 17.05
CA ALA A 28 12.88 -16.62 16.04
C ALA A 28 12.28 -17.06 14.68
N ARG A 29 12.43 -18.32 14.28
CA ARG A 29 11.82 -18.85 13.06
C ARG A 29 10.31 -18.99 13.13
N ALA A 30 9.72 -19.19 14.31
CA ALA A 30 8.26 -19.27 14.48
C ALA A 30 7.55 -17.89 14.42
N GLN A 31 8.30 -16.79 14.47
CA GLN A 31 7.76 -15.43 14.38
C GLN A 31 7.77 -14.85 12.95
N TYR A 32 8.40 -15.50 12.00
CA TYR A 32 8.16 -15.18 10.59
C TYR A 32 6.86 -15.88 10.19
N ALA A 33 5.73 -15.22 10.43
CA ALA A 33 4.51 -15.60 9.77
C ALA A 33 4.83 -15.66 8.27
N VAL A 34 4.65 -16.83 7.67
CA VAL A 34 4.79 -16.99 6.21
C VAL A 34 3.84 -15.96 5.61
N PHE A 35 4.40 -14.95 4.91
CA PHE A 35 3.60 -13.94 4.25
C PHE A 35 2.76 -14.66 3.18
N ASP A 36 1.46 -14.73 3.42
CA ASP A 36 0.51 -15.32 2.49
C ASP A 36 0.01 -14.22 1.54
N ALA A 37 0.64 -14.15 0.38
CA ALA A 37 0.32 -13.16 -0.64
C ALA A 37 -1.12 -13.33 -1.17
N ASP A 38 -1.60 -14.56 -1.30
CA ASP A 38 -2.95 -14.85 -1.79
C ASP A 38 -4.00 -14.40 -0.78
N ALA A 39 -3.78 -14.67 0.51
CA ALA A 39 -4.65 -14.16 1.58
C ALA A 39 -4.65 -12.64 1.65
N ALA A 40 -3.50 -12.00 1.51
CA ALA A 40 -3.40 -10.54 1.48
C ALA A 40 -4.14 -9.94 0.27
N LEU A 41 -4.02 -10.54 -0.90
CA LEU A 41 -4.76 -10.13 -2.11
C LEU A 41 -6.26 -10.30 -1.95
N GLN A 42 -6.72 -11.38 -1.32
CA GLN A 42 -8.14 -11.59 -1.06
C GLN A 42 -8.68 -10.51 -0.11
N VAL A 43 -7.98 -10.21 0.97
CA VAL A 43 -8.35 -9.12 1.91
C VAL A 43 -8.38 -7.77 1.21
N PHE A 44 -7.42 -7.49 0.34
CA PHE A 44 -7.41 -6.27 -0.47
C PHE A 44 -8.65 -6.21 -1.37
N HIS A 45 -8.96 -7.27 -2.09
CA HIS A 45 -10.13 -7.37 -2.97
C HIS A 45 -11.43 -7.11 -2.20
N ASP A 46 -11.63 -7.76 -1.06
CA ASP A 46 -12.82 -7.60 -0.22
C ASP A 46 -13.00 -6.15 0.27
N ARG A 47 -11.91 -5.48 0.65
CA ARG A 47 -11.93 -4.08 1.08
C ARG A 47 -12.25 -3.13 -0.06
N VAL A 48 -11.68 -3.35 -1.23
CA VAL A 48 -11.93 -2.54 -2.43
C VAL A 48 -13.38 -2.71 -2.90
N GLU A 49 -13.91 -3.92 -2.91
CA GLU A 49 -15.31 -4.17 -3.25
C GLU A 49 -16.28 -3.58 -2.21
N SER A 50 -15.92 -3.62 -0.93
CA SER A 50 -16.70 -2.96 0.13
C SER A 50 -16.76 -1.44 -0.07
N TYR A 51 -15.65 -0.82 -0.47
CA TYR A 51 -15.63 0.60 -0.84
C TYR A 51 -16.49 0.87 -2.09
N ALA A 52 -16.34 0.07 -3.14
CA ALA A 52 -17.11 0.23 -4.38
C ALA A 52 -18.62 0.05 -4.13
N ALA A 53 -19.03 -0.86 -3.25
CA ALA A 53 -20.42 -1.00 -2.82
C ALA A 53 -20.92 0.24 -2.08
N LEU A 54 -20.09 0.82 -1.19
CA LEU A 54 -20.41 2.10 -0.53
C LEU A 54 -20.56 3.23 -1.53
N HIS A 55 -19.61 3.36 -2.47
CA HIS A 55 -19.66 4.35 -3.55
C HIS A 55 -20.98 4.25 -4.33
N ARG A 56 -21.33 3.05 -4.82
CA ARG A 56 -22.54 2.80 -5.59
C ARG A 56 -23.82 3.14 -4.81
N ARG A 57 -23.84 2.88 -3.51
CA ARG A 57 -24.98 3.23 -2.63
C ARG A 57 -25.15 4.74 -2.45
N LEU A 58 -24.04 5.49 -2.44
CA LEU A 58 -24.04 6.95 -2.23
C LEU A 58 -24.07 7.74 -3.54
N ALA A 59 -23.79 7.07 -4.66
CA ALA A 59 -23.75 7.70 -5.97
C ALA A 59 -25.12 8.27 -6.34
N PRO A 60 -25.17 9.49 -6.92
CA PRO A 60 -26.40 10.03 -7.47
C PRO A 60 -26.85 9.20 -8.68
N PRO A 61 -28.09 9.41 -9.17
CA PRO A 61 -28.61 8.67 -10.32
C PRO A 61 -27.66 8.72 -11.52
N PRO A 62 -27.57 7.65 -12.32
CA PRO A 62 -26.63 7.56 -13.45
C PRO A 62 -26.77 8.72 -14.47
N SER A 63 -27.99 9.26 -14.66
CA SER A 63 -28.25 10.42 -15.53
C SER A 63 -27.47 11.67 -15.09
N SER A 64 -27.24 11.86 -13.79
CA SER A 64 -26.43 12.96 -13.27
C SER A 64 -24.93 12.74 -13.48
N MET A 65 -24.47 11.48 -13.37
CA MET A 65 -23.07 11.11 -13.55
C MET A 65 -22.62 11.14 -15.02
N THR A 66 -23.54 10.92 -15.96
CA THR A 66 -23.29 10.93 -17.42
C THR A 66 -23.58 12.27 -18.08
N SER A 67 -24.01 13.29 -17.32
CA SER A 67 -24.26 14.63 -17.84
C SER A 67 -23.05 15.16 -18.62
N THR A 68 -23.30 15.82 -19.74
CA THR A 68 -22.26 16.51 -20.52
C THR A 68 -22.00 17.94 -20.00
N ASP A 69 -22.94 18.50 -19.25
CA ASP A 69 -22.80 19.82 -18.66
C ASP A 69 -21.72 19.89 -17.58
N PRO A 70 -20.72 20.78 -17.72
CA PRO A 70 -19.61 20.88 -16.77
C PRO A 70 -20.02 21.22 -15.32
N LEU A 71 -21.05 22.06 -15.16
CA LEU A 71 -21.54 22.45 -13.84
C LEU A 71 -22.22 21.28 -13.14
N SER A 72 -23.09 20.55 -13.86
CA SER A 72 -23.73 19.34 -13.36
C SER A 72 -22.70 18.28 -12.94
N LYS A 73 -21.64 18.09 -13.73
CA LYS A 73 -20.54 17.19 -13.37
C LYS A 73 -19.83 17.62 -12.07
N LEU A 74 -19.54 18.91 -11.94
CA LEU A 74 -18.89 19.43 -10.75
C LEU A 74 -19.76 19.23 -9.50
N LEU A 75 -21.04 19.59 -9.58
CA LEU A 75 -21.97 19.44 -8.46
C LEU A 75 -22.17 17.97 -8.06
N THR A 76 -22.29 17.09 -9.05
CA THR A 76 -22.39 15.64 -8.84
C THR A 76 -21.17 15.08 -8.13
N ARG A 77 -19.95 15.49 -8.57
CA ARG A 77 -18.69 15.12 -7.92
C ARG A 77 -18.62 15.62 -6.48
N GLN A 78 -18.96 16.88 -6.23
CA GLN A 78 -18.93 17.48 -4.90
C GLN A 78 -19.93 16.79 -3.95
N TYR A 79 -21.12 16.49 -4.43
CA TYR A 79 -22.13 15.74 -3.67
C TYR A 79 -21.59 14.38 -3.25
N LEU A 80 -21.10 13.59 -4.19
CA LEU A 80 -20.57 12.26 -3.93
C LEU A 80 -19.36 12.31 -2.98
N ALA A 81 -18.41 13.21 -3.22
CA ALA A 81 -17.27 13.41 -2.35
C ALA A 81 -17.70 13.76 -0.91
N SER A 82 -18.69 14.64 -0.74
CA SER A 82 -19.20 15.02 0.58
C SER A 82 -19.88 13.84 1.28
N ALA A 83 -20.69 13.06 0.57
CA ALA A 83 -21.36 11.88 1.11
C ALA A 83 -20.35 10.80 1.56
N LEU A 84 -19.33 10.55 0.74
CA LEU A 84 -18.24 9.62 1.07
C LEU A 84 -17.44 10.09 2.28
N ARG A 85 -17.02 11.37 2.34
CA ARG A 85 -16.31 11.94 3.49
C ARG A 85 -17.12 11.80 4.78
N SER A 86 -18.41 12.12 4.73
CA SER A 86 -19.28 12.01 5.92
C SER A 86 -19.37 10.58 6.44
N THR A 87 -19.51 9.62 5.52
CA THR A 87 -19.63 8.20 5.88
C THR A 87 -18.28 7.62 6.35
N ARG A 88 -17.18 8.06 5.74
CA ARG A 88 -15.82 7.60 6.01
C ARG A 88 -15.02 8.57 6.88
N ARG A 89 -15.67 9.40 7.69
CA ARG A 89 -15.02 10.48 8.48
C ARG A 89 -13.89 10.03 9.41
N TYR A 90 -13.85 8.75 9.78
CA TYR A 90 -12.82 8.16 10.63
C TYR A 90 -11.83 7.28 9.87
N SER A 91 -11.96 7.18 8.57
CA SER A 91 -11.04 6.38 7.75
C SER A 91 -9.65 7.00 7.75
N GLN A 92 -8.64 6.14 7.86
CA GLN A 92 -7.24 6.52 7.92
C GLN A 92 -6.44 5.78 6.85
N GLN A 93 -5.24 6.26 6.60
CA GLN A 93 -4.26 5.57 5.74
C GLN A 93 -4.00 4.16 6.26
N GLY A 94 -3.99 3.18 5.34
CA GLY A 94 -3.81 1.76 5.64
C GLY A 94 -5.11 0.99 5.89
N GLU A 95 -6.28 1.64 5.79
CA GLU A 95 -7.56 0.95 5.94
C GLU A 95 -7.79 -0.09 4.82
N ILE A 96 -7.42 0.24 3.58
CA ILE A 96 -7.44 -0.68 2.44
C ILE A 96 -6.07 -1.30 2.24
N PHE A 97 -5.03 -0.50 2.18
CA PHE A 97 -3.64 -0.93 2.09
C PHE A 97 -3.06 -1.19 3.48
N SER A 98 -3.47 -2.29 4.16
CA SER A 98 -2.83 -2.67 5.42
C SER A 98 -1.30 -2.84 5.24
N PRO A 99 -0.50 -2.86 6.31
CA PRO A 99 0.96 -2.99 6.18
C PRO A 99 1.40 -4.20 5.34
N GLU A 100 0.68 -5.31 5.44
CA GLU A 100 0.93 -6.53 4.66
C GLU A 100 0.64 -6.31 3.18
N ILE A 101 -0.53 -5.73 2.87
CA ILE A 101 -0.94 -5.39 1.51
C ILE A 101 0.02 -4.35 0.91
N ALA A 102 0.38 -3.32 1.68
CA ALA A 102 1.33 -2.30 1.24
C ALA A 102 2.70 -2.90 0.88
N THR A 103 3.18 -3.88 1.66
CA THR A 103 4.41 -4.60 1.37
C THR A 103 4.32 -5.37 0.05
N LEU A 104 3.20 -6.05 -0.18
CA LEU A 104 2.95 -6.77 -1.43
C LEU A 104 2.93 -5.82 -2.65
N PHE A 105 2.27 -4.67 -2.52
CA PHE A 105 2.21 -3.69 -3.60
C PHE A 105 3.56 -3.05 -3.91
N ARG A 106 4.41 -2.79 -2.90
CA ARG A 106 5.80 -2.35 -3.12
C ARG A 106 6.59 -3.38 -3.91
N TRP A 107 6.45 -4.66 -3.58
CA TRP A 107 7.10 -5.73 -4.31
C TRP A 107 6.59 -5.83 -5.75
N MET A 108 5.27 -5.81 -5.97
CA MET A 108 4.66 -5.87 -7.31
C MET A 108 5.10 -4.70 -8.21
N LEU A 109 5.16 -3.50 -7.64
CA LEU A 109 5.60 -2.31 -8.38
C LEU A 109 7.10 -2.38 -8.69
N ALA A 110 7.93 -2.79 -7.74
CA ALA A 110 9.36 -2.95 -7.97
C ALA A 110 9.65 -3.98 -9.08
N ASP A 111 8.94 -5.10 -9.07
CA ASP A 111 9.03 -6.13 -10.13
C ASP A 111 8.59 -5.58 -11.50
N SER A 112 7.48 -4.82 -11.53
CA SER A 112 6.92 -4.25 -12.76
C SER A 112 7.74 -3.09 -13.35
N ILE A 113 8.43 -2.31 -12.50
CA ILE A 113 9.32 -1.24 -12.91
C ILE A 113 10.65 -1.81 -13.46
N GLY A 114 11.03 -3.00 -13.01
CA GLY A 114 12.19 -3.73 -13.48
C GLY A 114 13.52 -3.07 -13.13
N GLU A 115 14.42 -2.90 -14.14
CA GLU A 115 15.77 -2.37 -13.96
C GLU A 115 15.82 -0.85 -13.73
N LEU A 116 14.71 -0.13 -13.93
CA LEU A 116 14.64 1.29 -13.60
C LEU A 116 14.64 1.44 -12.08
N ASP A 117 15.50 2.32 -11.55
CA ASP A 117 15.32 2.73 -10.16
C ASP A 117 14.03 3.56 -10.01
N GLY A 118 13.47 3.59 -8.82
CA GLY A 118 12.20 4.28 -8.57
C GLY A 118 12.28 5.78 -8.91
N GLU A 119 13.41 6.44 -8.66
CA GLU A 119 13.64 7.85 -8.98
C GLU A 119 13.71 8.08 -10.49
N GLY A 120 14.39 7.21 -11.22
CA GLY A 120 14.43 7.25 -12.69
C GLY A 120 13.04 7.08 -13.30
N PHE A 121 12.23 6.15 -12.76
CA PHE A 121 10.85 5.95 -13.18
C PHE A 121 9.98 7.19 -12.92
N LEU A 122 10.02 7.77 -11.72
CA LEU A 122 9.28 8.99 -11.38
C LEU A 122 9.74 10.18 -12.21
N THR A 123 11.04 10.34 -12.40
CA THR A 123 11.61 11.41 -13.23
C THR A 123 11.13 11.31 -14.67
N ALA A 124 11.11 10.11 -15.25
CA ALA A 124 10.56 9.90 -16.58
C ALA A 124 9.06 10.22 -16.66
N LEU A 125 8.30 9.83 -15.64
CA LEU A 125 6.86 10.09 -15.55
C LEU A 125 6.54 11.59 -15.41
N ASN A 126 7.38 12.34 -14.68
CA ASN A 126 7.25 13.78 -14.41
C ASN A 126 7.88 14.66 -15.51
N GLY A 127 8.32 14.12 -16.63
CA GLY A 127 8.99 14.89 -17.67
C GLY A 127 10.34 15.48 -17.24
N GLY A 128 11.08 14.80 -16.37
CA GLY A 128 12.39 15.21 -15.89
C GLY A 128 12.38 16.07 -14.60
N VAL A 129 11.21 16.28 -13.99
CA VAL A 129 11.11 17.07 -12.74
C VAL A 129 11.22 16.15 -11.54
N ALA A 130 12.17 16.44 -10.64
CA ALA A 130 12.31 15.71 -9.39
C ALA A 130 11.09 15.91 -8.47
N VAL A 131 10.65 14.86 -7.81
CA VAL A 131 9.54 14.90 -6.86
C VAL A 131 10.10 15.09 -5.46
N PRO A 132 9.65 16.11 -4.70
CA PRO A 132 10.06 16.27 -3.30
C PRO A 132 9.57 15.06 -2.45
N PRO A 133 10.41 14.49 -1.59
CA PRO A 133 9.99 13.45 -0.66
C PRO A 133 9.08 14.00 0.44
N GLY A 134 8.29 13.13 1.07
CA GLY A 134 7.51 13.45 2.27
C GLY A 134 6.21 14.23 2.03
N LEU A 135 5.78 14.38 0.78
CA LEU A 135 4.47 14.97 0.46
C LEU A 135 3.43 13.85 0.27
N HIS A 136 2.77 13.48 1.35
CA HIS A 136 1.75 12.43 1.32
C HIS A 136 0.34 12.99 1.14
N PRO A 137 -0.54 12.26 0.42
CA PRO A 137 -1.96 12.61 0.32
C PRO A 137 -2.69 12.43 1.66
N THR A 138 -3.88 13.01 1.75
CA THR A 138 -4.78 12.81 2.89
C THR A 138 -5.97 11.98 2.44
N VAL A 139 -6.30 10.94 3.20
CA VAL A 139 -7.47 10.08 2.93
C VAL A 139 -8.76 10.90 2.97
N ASN A 140 -9.67 10.61 2.06
CA ASN A 140 -10.94 11.31 1.81
C ASN A 140 -10.80 12.74 1.26
N GLU A 141 -9.59 13.26 1.01
CA GLU A 141 -9.40 14.59 0.46
C GLU A 141 -9.09 14.57 -1.04
N THR A 142 -9.35 15.70 -1.69
CA THR A 142 -8.91 15.94 -3.06
C THR A 142 -7.41 16.27 -3.03
N TYR A 143 -6.62 15.53 -3.79
CA TYR A 143 -5.17 15.78 -3.85
C TYR A 143 -4.86 16.89 -4.84
N THR A 144 -4.17 17.94 -4.37
CA THR A 144 -3.87 19.14 -5.15
C THR A 144 -2.40 19.58 -5.10
N MET A 145 -1.58 18.90 -4.29
CA MET A 145 -0.18 19.31 -4.07
C MET A 145 0.74 19.01 -5.26
N LEU A 146 0.56 17.85 -5.88
CA LEU A 146 1.31 17.40 -7.05
C LEU A 146 0.35 16.80 -8.08
N PRO A 147 0.76 16.67 -9.36
CA PRO A 147 -0.05 15.96 -10.33
C PRO A 147 -0.28 14.49 -9.92
N LEU A 148 -1.49 14.00 -10.17
CA LEU A 148 -1.82 12.57 -10.06
C LEU A 148 -1.53 11.89 -11.40
N TYR A 149 -0.43 11.17 -11.47
CA TYR A 149 -0.02 10.48 -12.69
C TYR A 149 -0.74 9.14 -12.83
N ARG A 150 -1.12 8.81 -14.05
CA ARG A 150 -1.59 7.45 -14.38
C ARG A 150 -0.41 6.51 -14.37
N ILE A 151 -0.61 5.34 -13.81
CA ILE A 151 0.37 4.25 -13.90
C ILE A 151 0.44 3.79 -15.36
N PRO A 152 1.64 3.65 -15.94
CA PRO A 152 1.81 3.12 -17.28
C PRO A 152 1.12 1.76 -17.46
N PRO A 153 0.57 1.46 -18.66
CA PRO A 153 -0.23 0.24 -18.87
C PRO A 153 0.51 -1.06 -18.54
N ASP A 154 1.78 -1.16 -18.87
CA ASP A 154 2.65 -2.29 -18.60
C ASP A 154 2.88 -2.52 -17.11
N VAL A 155 3.16 -1.46 -16.34
CA VAL A 155 3.26 -1.53 -14.87
C VAL A 155 1.90 -1.87 -14.23
N ARG A 156 0.81 -1.32 -14.79
CA ARG A 156 -0.55 -1.59 -14.30
C ARG A 156 -0.98 -3.05 -14.47
N LEU A 157 -0.48 -3.74 -15.48
CA LEU A 157 -0.77 -5.17 -15.71
C LEU A 157 -0.29 -6.06 -14.55
N GLY A 158 0.73 -5.65 -13.81
CA GLY A 158 1.22 -6.33 -12.61
C GLY A 158 0.39 -6.09 -11.37
N LEU A 159 -0.58 -5.15 -11.38
CA LEU A 159 -1.40 -4.81 -10.23
C LEU A 159 -2.78 -5.49 -10.26
N PRO A 160 -3.39 -5.78 -9.09
CA PRO A 160 -4.74 -6.32 -9.00
C PRO A 160 -5.77 -5.46 -9.74
N LYS A 161 -6.77 -6.09 -10.33
CA LYS A 161 -7.87 -5.37 -10.99
C LYS A 161 -8.73 -4.63 -9.96
N LEU A 162 -9.17 -3.43 -10.32
CA LEU A 162 -10.05 -2.61 -9.53
C LEU A 162 -11.47 -2.57 -10.12
N PRO A 163 -12.50 -2.35 -9.27
CA PRO A 163 -13.82 -1.90 -9.71
C PRO A 163 -13.75 -0.61 -10.54
N GLY A 164 -14.73 -0.39 -11.39
CA GLY A 164 -14.74 0.73 -12.33
C GLY A 164 -14.79 2.13 -11.71
N GLU A 165 -15.10 2.22 -10.44
CA GLU A 165 -15.12 3.46 -9.65
C GLU A 165 -13.72 3.93 -9.24
N LEU A 166 -12.75 3.01 -9.23
CA LEU A 166 -11.41 3.21 -8.69
C LEU A 166 -10.33 3.15 -9.77
N ASP A 167 -9.25 3.86 -9.52
CA ASP A 167 -8.03 3.79 -10.34
C ASP A 167 -6.78 3.92 -9.46
N TYR A 168 -5.70 3.30 -9.90
CA TYR A 168 -4.38 3.54 -9.30
C TYR A 168 -3.76 4.79 -9.90
N ARG A 169 -3.19 5.62 -9.03
CA ARG A 169 -2.45 6.82 -9.40
C ARG A 169 -1.12 6.89 -8.66
N LEU A 170 -0.19 7.64 -9.18
CA LEU A 170 1.01 8.04 -8.45
C LEU A 170 0.89 9.51 -8.06
N ALA A 171 1.14 9.80 -6.79
CA ALA A 171 1.23 11.13 -6.22
C ALA A 171 2.61 11.28 -5.58
N GLY A 172 3.55 11.85 -6.31
CA GLY A 172 4.94 11.80 -5.87
C GLY A 172 5.43 10.35 -5.78
N HIS A 173 5.91 9.95 -4.60
CA HIS A 173 6.41 8.60 -4.33
C HIS A 173 5.32 7.62 -3.91
N ASP A 174 4.07 8.07 -3.76
CA ASP A 174 2.98 7.30 -3.19
C ASP A 174 2.10 6.65 -4.26
N LEU A 175 1.72 5.39 -4.03
CA LEU A 175 0.65 4.75 -4.78
C LEU A 175 -0.70 5.11 -4.16
N VAL A 176 -1.54 5.79 -4.91
CA VAL A 176 -2.87 6.26 -4.47
C VAL A 176 -3.96 5.39 -5.07
N LEU A 177 -4.90 4.97 -4.23
CA LEU A 177 -6.20 4.47 -4.65
C LEU A 177 -7.14 5.66 -4.79
N TRP A 178 -7.55 5.95 -6.02
CA TRP A 178 -8.27 7.15 -6.40
C TRP A 178 -9.71 6.84 -6.83
N ASP A 179 -10.69 7.50 -6.23
CA ASP A 179 -12.06 7.49 -6.72
C ASP A 179 -12.20 8.47 -7.89
N ILE A 180 -12.44 7.94 -9.08
CA ILE A 180 -12.45 8.73 -10.33
C ILE A 180 -13.67 9.65 -10.45
N TYR A 181 -14.79 9.29 -9.82
CA TYR A 181 -16.03 10.06 -9.87
C TYR A 181 -16.10 11.10 -8.75
N ALA A 182 -15.79 10.72 -7.53
CA ALA A 182 -15.74 11.65 -6.40
C ALA A 182 -14.52 12.58 -6.46
N GLY A 183 -13.43 12.13 -7.07
CA GLY A 183 -12.17 12.89 -7.14
C GLY A 183 -11.49 13.01 -5.78
N ILE A 184 -11.46 11.92 -5.02
CA ILE A 184 -10.83 11.88 -3.69
C ILE A 184 -9.86 10.70 -3.56
N VAL A 185 -8.91 10.85 -2.65
CA VAL A 185 -8.01 9.79 -2.21
C VAL A 185 -8.79 8.82 -1.32
N VAL A 186 -8.85 7.55 -1.69
CA VAL A 186 -9.53 6.51 -0.90
C VAL A 186 -8.60 5.94 0.16
N ASP A 187 -7.37 5.65 -0.24
CA ASP A 187 -6.25 5.19 0.58
C ASP A 187 -4.95 5.32 -0.22
N PHE A 188 -3.79 5.13 0.41
CA PHE A 188 -2.51 5.18 -0.30
C PHE A 188 -1.44 4.33 0.39
N VAL A 189 -0.45 3.91 -0.41
CA VAL A 189 0.79 3.30 0.08
C VAL A 189 1.88 4.35 0.01
N PRO A 190 2.41 4.81 1.14
CA PRO A 190 3.48 5.80 1.14
C PRO A 190 4.78 5.20 0.62
N ASP A 191 5.58 6.03 -0.05
CA ASP A 191 6.94 5.74 -0.50
C ASP A 191 7.06 4.39 -1.23
N VAL A 192 6.07 4.09 -2.10
CA VAL A 192 6.01 2.83 -2.84
C VAL A 192 7.08 2.77 -3.94
N VAL A 193 7.47 3.95 -4.44
CA VAL A 193 8.51 4.11 -5.46
C VAL A 193 9.70 4.79 -4.81
N MET A 194 10.41 4.07 -3.94
CA MET A 194 11.67 4.54 -3.38
C MET A 194 12.82 3.73 -3.95
N SER A 195 13.93 4.42 -4.25
CA SER A 195 15.20 3.73 -4.45
C SER A 195 15.55 2.95 -3.18
N PRO A 196 16.04 1.70 -3.29
CA PRO A 196 16.57 1.01 -2.13
C PRO A 196 17.64 1.92 -1.52
N VAL A 197 17.44 2.31 -0.25
CA VAL A 197 18.45 3.04 0.50
C VAL A 197 19.73 2.21 0.42
N ALA A 198 20.74 2.74 -0.25
CA ALA A 198 22.06 2.14 -0.26
C ALA A 198 22.52 2.08 1.20
N THR A 199 22.45 0.89 1.80
CA THR A 199 23.02 0.64 3.12
C THR A 199 24.54 0.69 2.94
N ASN A 200 25.14 1.82 3.32
CA ASN A 200 26.58 1.94 3.47
C ASN A 200 27.07 1.07 4.63
#